data_f9579c8d169d6c2269e27cd649a50df5
#
_entry.id   f9579c8d169d6c2269e27cd649a50df5
#
_cell.length_a   1.000
_cell.length_b   1.000
_cell.length_c   1.000
_cell.angle_alpha   90.00
_cell.angle_beta   90.00
_cell.angle_gamma   90.00
#
_symmetry.space_group_name_H-M   'P 1'
#
loop_
_entity.id
_entity.type
_entity.pdbx_description
1 polymer ?
#
loop_
_entity_poly.entity_id
_entity_poly.type
_entity_poly.pdbx_seq_one_letter_code
_entity_poly.pdbx_strand_id
1 'polypeptide(L)'
;SLIVEDGVKTIEEKQITLASGKTVPADAVILAIGVAPETGLAKAAGLEIGETGGILVDHNYRTSDKNIYAVGDAIEVFDRMTGKPSRLALAGPALRQARAAADAMYGIPNDNRGVIGSCALRVFGLNAAATGLNERNARKAGIPCDSVYVIPGDKVGIMPGSAPMHFKLVFEVPTGRILGAQAIGRGNVDKRVDVIAAMVSMNGTIRDLKNLELCYSPVFGTARDVVNQAALVAENILYGRFRQVPVTQVRSLVEEQAFIVDVREKGEYEVGHLKGSVNIPLSELRERTDEIPKDRPVYLHCRSSQRSYNALMALQGRGYENVVNISGSFLGICLYEYYNDVAMGREKIVTEYNFA
;
A
#
# COMPACT_ATOMS: atom_id res chain seq x y z
N SER A 1 -20.52 -0.12 -13.27
CA SER A 1 -20.31 -1.54 -12.89
C SER A 1 -18.81 -1.85 -12.93
N LEU A 2 -18.33 -2.69 -12.01
CA LEU A 2 -16.97 -3.25 -12.03
C LEU A 2 -17.09 -4.72 -12.49
N ILE A 3 -16.30 -5.08 -13.50
CA ILE A 3 -16.17 -6.46 -13.97
C ILE A 3 -14.71 -6.83 -13.76
N VAL A 4 -14.47 -7.90 -13.01
CA VAL A 4 -13.13 -8.40 -12.66
C VAL A 4 -12.93 -9.78 -13.27
N GLU A 5 -11.67 -10.16 -13.48
CA GLU A 5 -11.26 -11.47 -14.00
C GLU A 5 -11.80 -11.79 -15.41
N ASP A 6 -12.18 -10.77 -16.18
CA ASP A 6 -12.73 -10.92 -17.51
C ASP A 6 -12.14 -9.85 -18.44
N GLY A 7 -11.26 -10.28 -19.33
CA GLY A 7 -10.53 -9.39 -20.23
C GLY A 7 -11.36 -8.98 -21.45
N VAL A 8 -11.03 -7.83 -22.05
CA VAL A 8 -11.60 -7.40 -23.32
C VAL A 8 -11.08 -8.27 -24.46
N LYS A 9 -11.99 -8.84 -25.27
CA LYS A 9 -11.67 -9.68 -26.42
C LYS A 9 -11.75 -8.87 -27.73
N THR A 10 -12.86 -8.14 -27.93
CA THR A 10 -13.03 -7.28 -29.12
C THR A 10 -13.66 -5.94 -28.72
N ILE A 11 -13.33 -4.90 -29.48
CA ILE A 11 -13.92 -3.57 -29.37
C ILE A 11 -14.65 -3.29 -30.68
N GLU A 12 -15.93 -2.99 -30.60
CA GLU A 12 -16.81 -2.68 -31.71
C GLU A 12 -17.35 -1.24 -31.55
N GLU A 13 -18.06 -0.73 -32.53
CA GLU A 13 -18.50 0.68 -32.58
C GLU A 13 -19.32 1.13 -31.33
N LYS A 14 -20.15 0.25 -30.79
CA LYS A 14 -21.07 0.59 -29.68
C LYS A 14 -20.97 -0.37 -28.50
N GLN A 15 -20.09 -1.33 -28.56
CA GLN A 15 -19.94 -2.34 -27.53
C GLN A 15 -18.54 -2.93 -27.45
N ILE A 16 -18.23 -3.54 -26.33
CA ILE A 16 -17.07 -4.42 -26.16
C ILE A 16 -17.55 -5.84 -25.86
N THR A 17 -16.83 -6.83 -26.36
CA THR A 17 -17.05 -8.24 -26.02
C THR A 17 -15.90 -8.70 -25.13
N LEU A 18 -16.24 -9.32 -24.00
CA LEU A 18 -15.30 -9.85 -23.03
C LEU A 18 -14.86 -11.29 -23.40
N ALA A 19 -13.82 -11.79 -22.74
CA ALA A 19 -13.31 -13.15 -22.97
C ALA A 19 -14.36 -14.23 -22.65
N SER A 20 -15.24 -13.99 -21.67
CA SER A 20 -16.39 -14.82 -21.34
C SER A 20 -17.48 -14.88 -22.42
N GLY A 21 -17.45 -13.98 -23.42
CA GLY A 21 -18.52 -13.79 -24.40
C GLY A 21 -19.57 -12.77 -23.99
N LYS A 22 -19.52 -12.22 -22.78
CA LYS A 22 -20.41 -11.15 -22.32
C LYS A 22 -20.16 -9.87 -23.11
N THR A 23 -21.22 -9.16 -23.49
CA THR A 23 -21.13 -7.85 -24.14
C THR A 23 -21.45 -6.72 -23.18
N VAL A 24 -20.76 -5.60 -23.31
CA VAL A 24 -20.96 -4.38 -22.52
C VAL A 24 -21.09 -3.20 -23.48
N PRO A 25 -22.18 -2.43 -23.41
CA PRO A 25 -22.34 -1.21 -24.19
C PRO A 25 -21.22 -0.21 -23.83
N ALA A 26 -20.64 0.44 -24.84
CA ALA A 26 -19.59 1.44 -24.65
C ALA A 26 -19.61 2.48 -25.76
N ASP A 27 -19.71 3.76 -25.39
CA ASP A 27 -19.59 4.90 -26.31
C ASP A 27 -18.14 5.33 -26.48
N ALA A 28 -17.28 5.01 -25.53
CA ALA A 28 -15.84 5.26 -25.54
C ALA A 28 -15.11 4.18 -24.75
N VAL A 29 -13.88 3.88 -25.14
CA VAL A 29 -13.02 2.90 -24.48
C VAL A 29 -11.68 3.55 -24.12
N ILE A 30 -11.30 3.51 -22.84
CA ILE A 30 -10.00 3.98 -22.35
C ILE A 30 -9.10 2.76 -22.11
N LEU A 31 -8.03 2.65 -22.89
CA LEU A 31 -7.03 1.60 -22.72
C LEU A 31 -6.01 2.01 -21.65
N ALA A 32 -6.02 1.32 -20.54
CA ALA A 32 -5.09 1.50 -19.41
C ALA A 32 -4.47 0.18 -18.99
N ILE A 33 -4.03 -0.63 -19.96
CA ILE A 33 -3.55 -2.01 -19.79
C ILE A 33 -2.02 -2.12 -19.66
N GLY A 34 -1.34 -0.98 -19.48
CA GLY A 34 0.13 -0.90 -19.42
C GLY A 34 0.78 -0.74 -20.78
N VAL A 35 2.11 -0.83 -20.81
CA VAL A 35 2.95 -0.62 -22.00
C VAL A 35 3.92 -1.78 -22.18
N ALA A 36 4.33 -2.00 -23.42
CA ALA A 36 5.42 -2.91 -23.78
C ALA A 36 6.59 -2.10 -24.34
N PRO A 37 7.86 -2.51 -24.11
CA PRO A 37 9.00 -1.86 -24.70
C PRO A 37 8.96 -1.95 -26.22
N GLU A 38 9.17 -0.82 -26.93
CA GLU A 38 9.34 -0.85 -28.36
C GLU A 38 10.78 -1.26 -28.69
N THR A 39 10.95 -2.48 -29.16
CA THR A 39 12.26 -3.09 -29.43
C THR A 39 12.43 -3.54 -30.87
N GLY A 40 11.54 -3.17 -31.77
CA GLY A 40 11.58 -3.58 -33.17
C GLY A 40 12.88 -3.22 -33.87
N LEU A 41 13.32 -1.97 -33.72
CA LEU A 41 14.58 -1.49 -34.29
C LEU A 41 15.81 -2.18 -33.66
N ALA A 42 15.79 -2.40 -32.35
CA ALA A 42 16.89 -3.08 -31.64
C ALA A 42 17.04 -4.54 -32.12
N LYS A 43 15.93 -5.25 -32.27
CA LYS A 43 15.92 -6.63 -32.83
C LYS A 43 16.43 -6.66 -34.26
N ALA A 44 16.01 -5.72 -35.10
CA ALA A 44 16.47 -5.64 -36.48
C ALA A 44 17.98 -5.32 -36.59
N ALA A 45 18.51 -4.61 -35.62
CA ALA A 45 19.96 -4.35 -35.46
C ALA A 45 20.75 -5.49 -34.79
N GLY A 46 20.10 -6.59 -34.43
CA GLY A 46 20.75 -7.74 -33.77
C GLY A 46 21.13 -7.51 -32.30
N LEU A 47 20.53 -6.53 -31.62
CA LEU A 47 20.78 -6.28 -30.20
C LEU A 47 20.07 -7.31 -29.32
N GLU A 48 20.70 -7.66 -28.19
CA GLU A 48 20.12 -8.56 -27.20
C GLU A 48 18.91 -7.98 -26.50
N ILE A 49 17.86 -8.80 -26.38
CA ILE A 49 16.61 -8.47 -25.68
C ILE A 49 16.51 -9.34 -24.42
N GLY A 50 16.22 -8.73 -23.30
CA GLY A 50 16.11 -9.41 -22.01
C GLY A 50 14.81 -10.18 -21.83
N GLU A 51 14.72 -10.89 -20.74
CA GLU A 51 13.57 -11.77 -20.39
C GLU A 51 12.26 -10.97 -20.17
N THR A 52 12.36 -9.68 -19.82
CA THR A 52 11.20 -8.81 -19.65
C THR A 52 10.76 -8.17 -20.96
N GLY A 53 11.48 -8.44 -22.07
CA GLY A 53 11.22 -7.91 -23.40
C GLY A 53 11.86 -6.55 -23.67
N GLY A 54 12.62 -5.98 -22.72
CA GLY A 54 13.41 -4.75 -22.89
C GLY A 54 14.78 -5.01 -23.49
N ILE A 55 15.41 -3.98 -24.07
CA ILE A 55 16.79 -4.05 -24.59
C ILE A 55 17.72 -4.29 -23.40
N LEU A 56 18.59 -5.31 -23.50
CA LEU A 56 19.63 -5.54 -22.51
C LEU A 56 20.71 -4.46 -22.58
N VAL A 57 21.08 -3.95 -21.42
CA VAL A 57 22.16 -2.97 -21.27
C VAL A 57 23.06 -3.37 -20.09
N ASP A 58 24.32 -3.00 -20.18
CA ASP A 58 25.24 -3.10 -19.07
C ASP A 58 24.97 -1.98 -18.04
N HIS A 59 25.78 -1.94 -16.98
CA HIS A 59 25.72 -0.92 -15.93
C HIS A 59 25.99 0.52 -16.42
N ASN A 60 26.57 0.69 -17.61
CA ASN A 60 26.81 1.96 -18.26
C ASN A 60 25.76 2.30 -19.35
N TYR A 61 24.67 1.54 -19.41
CA TYR A 61 23.61 1.65 -20.42
C TYR A 61 24.05 1.34 -21.86
N ARG A 62 25.16 0.59 -22.01
CA ARG A 62 25.64 0.12 -23.31
C ARG A 62 24.95 -1.19 -23.64
N THR A 63 24.50 -1.35 -24.90
CA THR A 63 23.87 -2.57 -25.40
C THR A 63 24.90 -3.67 -25.69
N SER A 64 24.46 -4.77 -26.29
CA SER A 64 25.35 -5.83 -26.81
C SER A 64 26.31 -5.31 -27.91
N ASP A 65 25.97 -4.23 -28.62
CA ASP A 65 26.92 -3.49 -29.46
C ASP A 65 27.55 -2.35 -28.65
N LYS A 66 28.90 -2.37 -28.54
CA LYS A 66 29.68 -1.39 -27.77
C LYS A 66 29.53 0.07 -28.19
N ASN A 67 29.01 0.33 -29.40
CA ASN A 67 28.83 1.67 -29.95
C ASN A 67 27.37 2.16 -29.80
N ILE A 68 26.47 1.31 -29.26
CA ILE A 68 25.06 1.62 -29.11
C ILE A 68 24.68 1.64 -27.63
N TYR A 69 24.03 2.70 -27.21
CA TYR A 69 23.48 2.89 -25.87
C TYR A 69 21.96 2.89 -25.95
N ALA A 70 21.31 2.37 -24.91
CA ALA A 70 19.86 2.42 -24.79
C ALA A 70 19.44 2.85 -23.37
N VAL A 71 18.40 3.65 -23.28
CA VAL A 71 17.86 4.20 -22.02
C VAL A 71 16.34 4.33 -22.07
N GLY A 72 15.71 4.57 -20.95
CA GLY A 72 14.27 4.83 -20.84
C GLY A 72 13.40 3.59 -20.92
N ASP A 73 12.20 3.75 -21.44
CA ASP A 73 11.14 2.73 -21.36
C ASP A 73 11.43 1.48 -22.20
N ALA A 74 12.37 1.56 -23.13
CA ALA A 74 12.73 0.48 -24.04
C ALA A 74 13.70 -0.55 -23.41
N ILE A 75 14.37 -0.22 -22.31
CA ILE A 75 15.39 -1.09 -21.71
C ILE A 75 14.83 -2.00 -20.62
N GLU A 76 15.51 -3.13 -20.42
CA GLU A 76 15.39 -3.90 -19.20
C GLU A 76 16.18 -3.22 -18.08
N VAL A 77 15.55 -3.08 -16.91
CA VAL A 77 16.15 -2.48 -15.72
C VAL A 77 16.35 -3.53 -14.64
N PHE A 78 17.16 -3.20 -13.65
CA PHE A 78 17.38 -4.03 -12.49
C PHE A 78 16.54 -3.53 -11.30
N ASP A 79 15.68 -4.40 -10.75
CA ASP A 79 14.94 -4.11 -9.53
C ASP A 79 15.88 -4.27 -8.32
N ARG A 80 16.15 -3.17 -7.65
CA ARG A 80 17.11 -3.12 -6.53
C ARG A 80 16.69 -3.95 -5.32
N MET A 81 15.38 -4.11 -5.11
CA MET A 81 14.86 -4.79 -3.92
C MET A 81 14.90 -6.32 -4.06
N THR A 82 14.66 -6.81 -5.27
CA THR A 82 14.55 -8.25 -5.55
C THR A 82 15.81 -8.82 -6.21
N GLY A 83 16.69 -7.97 -6.73
CA GLY A 83 17.85 -8.39 -7.51
C GLY A 83 17.49 -9.00 -8.87
N LYS A 84 16.29 -8.74 -9.41
CA LYS A 84 15.79 -9.37 -10.64
C LYS A 84 15.62 -8.36 -11.78
N PRO A 85 15.71 -8.82 -13.03
CA PRO A 85 15.29 -8.03 -14.18
C PRO A 85 13.84 -7.56 -14.05
N SER A 86 13.60 -6.32 -14.50
CA SER A 86 12.30 -5.66 -14.40
C SER A 86 12.11 -4.65 -15.53
N ARG A 87 10.96 -4.02 -15.58
CA ARG A 87 10.65 -2.89 -16.45
C ARG A 87 10.09 -1.75 -15.62
N LEU A 88 10.49 -0.54 -15.94
CA LEU A 88 9.98 0.66 -15.26
C LEU A 88 9.85 1.83 -16.24
N ALA A 89 8.68 1.95 -16.86
CA ALA A 89 8.34 3.00 -17.80
C ALA A 89 7.94 4.28 -17.04
N LEU A 90 8.94 5.01 -16.54
CA LEU A 90 8.79 6.27 -15.80
C LEU A 90 9.85 7.28 -16.21
N ALA A 91 9.46 8.54 -16.39
CA ALA A 91 10.33 9.64 -16.83
C ALA A 91 11.52 9.91 -15.88
N GLY A 92 11.33 9.79 -14.57
CA GLY A 92 12.40 10.02 -13.59
C GLY A 92 13.61 9.09 -13.77
N PRO A 93 13.43 7.77 -13.79
CA PRO A 93 14.47 6.81 -14.16
C PRO A 93 15.10 7.10 -15.53
N ALA A 94 14.26 7.34 -16.58
CA ALA A 94 14.74 7.60 -17.94
C ALA A 94 15.70 8.79 -18.01
N LEU A 95 15.39 9.90 -17.34
CA LEU A 95 16.27 11.09 -17.28
C LEU A 95 17.61 10.80 -16.58
N ARG A 96 17.58 10.04 -15.48
CA ARG A 96 18.84 9.64 -14.81
C ARG A 96 19.68 8.70 -15.67
N GLN A 97 19.04 7.78 -16.38
CA GLN A 97 19.69 6.85 -17.30
C GLN A 97 20.36 7.60 -18.47
N ALA A 98 19.64 8.57 -19.09
CA ALA A 98 20.17 9.39 -20.16
C ALA A 98 21.42 10.17 -19.73
N ARG A 99 21.40 10.76 -18.53
CA ARG A 99 22.58 11.43 -17.97
C ARG A 99 23.74 10.47 -17.73
N ALA A 100 23.47 9.31 -17.10
CA ALA A 100 24.49 8.33 -16.80
C ALA A 100 25.11 7.71 -18.07
N ALA A 101 24.30 7.48 -19.11
CA ALA A 101 24.81 7.04 -20.42
C ALA A 101 25.76 8.08 -21.05
N ALA A 102 25.39 9.36 -21.00
CA ALA A 102 26.26 10.43 -21.48
C ALA A 102 27.55 10.51 -20.69
N ASP A 103 27.47 10.45 -19.36
CA ASP A 103 28.66 10.44 -18.49
C ASP A 103 29.59 9.24 -18.81
N ALA A 104 29.00 8.05 -19.05
CA ALA A 104 29.78 6.86 -19.46
C ALA A 104 30.49 7.02 -20.81
N MET A 105 29.85 7.68 -21.78
CA MET A 105 30.47 7.98 -23.08
C MET A 105 31.73 8.86 -22.93
N TYR A 106 31.76 9.71 -21.92
CA TYR A 106 32.92 10.58 -21.61
C TYR A 106 33.86 10.01 -20.53
N GLY A 107 33.68 8.74 -20.14
CA GLY A 107 34.51 8.10 -19.14
C GLY A 107 34.29 8.61 -17.70
N ILE A 108 33.19 9.30 -17.45
CA ILE A 108 32.80 9.75 -16.12
C ILE A 108 32.09 8.58 -15.42
N PRO A 109 32.57 8.17 -14.21
CA PRO A 109 31.92 7.08 -13.46
C PRO A 109 30.47 7.38 -13.13
N ASN A 110 29.60 6.39 -13.28
CA ASN A 110 28.21 6.45 -12.82
C ASN A 110 27.92 5.35 -11.79
N ASP A 111 26.89 5.54 -10.99
CA ASP A 111 26.46 4.59 -9.97
C ASP A 111 25.02 4.12 -10.30
N ASN A 112 24.92 3.17 -11.23
CA ASN A 112 23.63 2.55 -11.57
C ASN A 112 23.24 1.54 -10.47
N ARG A 113 22.40 1.97 -9.54
CA ARG A 113 21.88 1.14 -8.44
C ARG A 113 20.58 0.43 -8.75
N GLY A 114 20.13 0.47 -10.00
CA GLY A 114 18.83 -0.04 -10.39
C GLY A 114 17.66 0.86 -9.96
N VAL A 115 16.47 0.30 -9.92
CA VAL A 115 15.22 1.03 -9.69
C VAL A 115 14.47 0.46 -8.49
N ILE A 116 13.63 1.28 -7.84
CA ILE A 116 12.75 0.88 -6.72
C ILE A 116 11.25 1.05 -7.05
N GLY A 117 10.92 1.69 -8.18
CA GLY A 117 9.54 1.82 -8.64
C GLY A 117 8.70 2.82 -7.84
N SER A 118 9.14 4.10 -7.77
CA SER A 118 8.35 5.17 -7.15
C SER A 118 7.43 5.83 -8.15
N CYS A 119 6.14 5.94 -7.83
CA CYS A 119 5.14 6.58 -8.68
C CYS A 119 4.07 7.30 -7.87
N ALA A 120 3.45 8.31 -8.48
CA ALA A 120 2.30 8.99 -7.93
C ALA A 120 1.28 9.28 -9.05
N LEU A 121 0.01 9.35 -8.66
CA LEU A 121 -1.07 9.72 -9.57
C LEU A 121 -2.16 10.48 -8.82
N ARG A 122 -2.93 11.25 -9.56
CA ARG A 122 -4.13 11.92 -9.06
C ARG A 122 -5.36 11.45 -9.82
N VAL A 123 -6.39 11.03 -9.09
CA VAL A 123 -7.68 10.64 -9.67
C VAL A 123 -8.77 11.45 -8.97
N PHE A 124 -9.40 12.36 -9.71
CA PHE A 124 -10.35 13.33 -9.18
C PHE A 124 -9.78 14.10 -7.97
N GLY A 125 -10.39 13.96 -6.80
CA GLY A 125 -9.97 14.61 -5.56
C GLY A 125 -9.01 13.81 -4.68
N LEU A 126 -8.52 12.65 -5.17
CA LEU A 126 -7.62 11.77 -4.44
C LEU A 126 -6.25 11.71 -5.10
N ASN A 127 -5.21 11.73 -4.29
CA ASN A 127 -3.83 11.45 -4.67
C ASN A 127 -3.48 10.04 -4.19
N ALA A 128 -2.74 9.29 -5.00
CA ALA A 128 -2.15 8.01 -4.62
C ALA A 128 -0.67 8.01 -4.97
N ALA A 129 0.14 7.36 -4.14
CA ALA A 129 1.56 7.18 -4.39
C ALA A 129 2.03 5.83 -3.85
N ALA A 130 3.08 5.28 -4.47
CA ALA A 130 3.68 4.03 -4.05
C ALA A 130 5.18 4.02 -4.34
N THR A 131 5.93 3.26 -3.53
CA THR A 131 7.36 3.00 -3.74
C THR A 131 7.74 1.62 -3.22
N GLY A 132 8.75 0.99 -3.84
CA GLY A 132 9.27 -0.30 -3.42
C GLY A 132 8.28 -1.44 -3.57
N LEU A 133 8.40 -2.44 -2.71
CA LEU A 133 7.58 -3.65 -2.75
C LEU A 133 6.29 -3.52 -1.94
N ASN A 134 5.20 -3.99 -2.50
CA ASN A 134 4.02 -4.36 -1.72
C ASN A 134 4.19 -5.79 -1.15
N GLU A 135 3.32 -6.21 -0.21
CA GLU A 135 3.40 -7.53 0.43
C GLU A 135 3.37 -8.68 -0.57
N ARG A 136 2.52 -8.60 -1.61
CA ARG A 136 2.42 -9.65 -2.62
C ARG A 136 3.74 -9.82 -3.37
N ASN A 137 4.37 -8.73 -3.76
CA ASN A 137 5.64 -8.75 -4.49
C ASN A 137 6.81 -9.15 -3.58
N ALA A 138 6.83 -8.73 -2.32
CA ALA A 138 7.81 -9.17 -1.33
C ALA A 138 7.73 -10.70 -1.11
N ARG A 139 6.53 -11.24 -0.88
CA ARG A 139 6.31 -12.70 -0.73
C ARG A 139 6.68 -13.47 -2.00
N LYS A 140 6.32 -12.95 -3.19
CA LYS A 140 6.70 -13.55 -4.48
C LYS A 140 8.23 -13.56 -4.69
N ALA A 141 8.93 -12.59 -4.13
CA ALA A 141 10.40 -12.53 -4.14
C ALA A 141 11.05 -13.41 -3.07
N GLY A 142 10.27 -14.08 -2.21
CA GLY A 142 10.77 -14.89 -1.11
C GLY A 142 11.28 -14.07 0.09
N ILE A 143 10.90 -12.80 0.19
CA ILE A 143 11.31 -11.91 1.29
C ILE A 143 10.26 -12.02 2.41
N PRO A 144 10.64 -12.51 3.60
CA PRO A 144 9.74 -12.52 4.75
C PRO A 144 9.36 -11.08 5.12
N CYS A 145 8.07 -10.77 5.15
CA CYS A 145 7.61 -9.41 5.40
C CYS A 145 6.35 -9.36 6.24
N ASP A 146 6.19 -8.25 6.93
CA ASP A 146 4.94 -7.84 7.56
C ASP A 146 4.58 -6.42 7.12
N SER A 147 3.40 -5.95 7.47
CA SER A 147 2.94 -4.63 7.08
C SER A 147 2.08 -3.99 8.16
N VAL A 148 2.04 -2.67 8.14
CA VAL A 148 1.11 -1.87 8.94
C VAL A 148 0.26 -0.99 8.04
N TYR A 149 -0.98 -0.79 8.47
CA TYR A 149 -1.92 0.11 7.83
C TYR A 149 -2.45 1.11 8.86
N VAL A 150 -2.13 2.38 8.66
CA VAL A 150 -2.52 3.48 9.54
C VAL A 150 -3.34 4.52 8.79
N ILE A 151 -4.27 5.20 9.48
CA ILE A 151 -5.16 6.19 8.88
C ILE A 151 -5.16 7.46 9.76
N PRO A 152 -4.03 8.17 9.90
CA PRO A 152 -4.00 9.46 10.58
C PRO A 152 -4.50 10.58 9.69
N GLY A 153 -4.71 11.77 10.26
CA GLY A 153 -4.88 12.99 9.47
C GLY A 153 -3.60 13.37 8.72
N ASP A 154 -3.75 13.91 7.53
CA ASP A 154 -2.65 14.42 6.70
C ASP A 154 -1.98 15.63 7.32
N LYS A 155 -2.69 16.37 8.19
CA LYS A 155 -2.27 17.53 8.97
C LYS A 155 -3.15 17.68 10.21
N VAL A 156 -2.86 18.69 11.04
CA VAL A 156 -3.63 18.96 12.27
C VAL A 156 -5.10 19.19 11.95
N GLY A 157 -6.01 18.52 12.67
CA GLY A 157 -7.43 18.42 12.33
C GLY A 157 -8.22 19.74 12.30
N ILE A 158 -7.74 20.78 13.00
CA ILE A 158 -8.35 22.13 12.97
C ILE A 158 -7.96 22.92 11.72
N MET A 159 -6.99 22.46 10.94
CA MET A 159 -6.57 23.15 9.73
C MET A 159 -7.55 22.90 8.59
N PRO A 160 -7.91 23.94 7.80
CA PRO A 160 -8.81 23.78 6.67
C PRO A 160 -8.32 22.72 5.69
N GLY A 161 -9.24 21.85 5.25
CA GLY A 161 -8.95 20.77 4.31
C GLY A 161 -8.12 19.64 4.90
N SER A 162 -8.04 19.49 6.23
CA SER A 162 -7.51 18.28 6.87
C SER A 162 -8.36 17.08 6.48
N ALA A 163 -7.69 15.98 6.12
CA ALA A 163 -8.36 14.76 5.68
C ALA A 163 -7.57 13.51 6.12
N PRO A 164 -8.23 12.37 6.26
CA PRO A 164 -7.56 11.10 6.51
C PRO A 164 -6.56 10.76 5.41
N MET A 165 -5.41 10.22 5.79
CA MET A 165 -4.43 9.64 4.89
C MET A 165 -4.30 8.14 5.17
N HIS A 166 -4.65 7.33 4.19
CA HIS A 166 -4.46 5.89 4.22
C HIS A 166 -3.02 5.59 3.86
N PHE A 167 -2.28 5.03 4.79
CA PHE A 167 -0.85 4.77 4.61
C PHE A 167 -0.51 3.33 5.02
N LYS A 168 0.09 2.59 4.11
CA LYS A 168 0.56 1.23 4.33
C LYS A 168 2.08 1.19 4.19
N LEU A 169 2.76 0.66 5.21
CA LEU A 169 4.21 0.42 5.22
C LEU A 169 4.45 -1.08 5.21
N VAL A 170 5.38 -1.52 4.36
CA VAL A 170 5.84 -2.93 4.28
C VAL A 170 7.30 -2.99 4.73
N PHE A 171 7.62 -3.94 5.58
CA PHE A 171 8.95 -4.12 6.14
C PHE A 171 9.33 -5.61 6.23
N GLU A 172 10.62 -5.87 6.16
CA GLU A 172 11.19 -7.22 6.27
C GLU A 172 11.22 -7.68 7.74
N VAL A 173 10.95 -8.94 7.97
CA VAL A 173 11.11 -9.57 9.28
C VAL A 173 12.26 -10.59 9.23
N PRO A 174 13.10 -10.69 10.26
CA PRO A 174 13.05 -9.93 11.52
C PRO A 174 13.86 -8.61 11.50
N THR A 175 14.43 -8.20 10.38
CA THR A 175 15.40 -7.10 10.29
C THR A 175 14.78 -5.72 10.53
N GLY A 176 13.51 -5.55 10.19
CA GLY A 176 12.82 -4.26 10.16
C GLY A 176 13.23 -3.37 8.99
N ARG A 177 13.95 -3.87 7.99
CA ARG A 177 14.31 -3.12 6.77
C ARG A 177 13.04 -2.71 6.03
N ILE A 178 12.96 -1.45 5.62
CA ILE A 178 11.82 -0.92 4.87
C ILE A 178 11.84 -1.48 3.45
N LEU A 179 10.74 -2.08 3.04
CA LEU A 179 10.57 -2.66 1.71
C LEU A 179 9.78 -1.77 0.77
N GLY A 180 8.83 -1.00 1.29
CA GLY A 180 8.03 -0.10 0.48
C GLY A 180 6.83 0.48 1.21
N ALA A 181 6.08 1.33 0.51
CA ALA A 181 4.86 1.93 1.02
C ALA A 181 3.85 2.24 -0.08
N GLN A 182 2.59 2.38 0.32
CA GLN A 182 1.47 2.83 -0.49
C GLN A 182 0.67 3.86 0.32
N ALA A 183 0.28 4.95 -0.31
CA ALA A 183 -0.53 5.97 0.33
C ALA A 183 -1.65 6.47 -0.58
N ILE A 184 -2.82 6.74 0.02
CA ILE A 184 -3.98 7.34 -0.66
C ILE A 184 -4.58 8.39 0.27
N GLY A 185 -4.92 9.57 -0.27
CA GLY A 185 -5.55 10.65 0.48
C GLY A 185 -5.75 11.90 -0.33
N ARG A 186 -6.31 12.93 0.29
CA ARG A 186 -6.50 14.24 -0.36
C ARG A 186 -5.26 15.13 -0.25
N GLY A 187 -4.45 14.91 0.78
CA GLY A 187 -3.24 15.69 1.06
C GLY A 187 -2.01 15.19 0.29
N ASN A 188 -0.84 15.58 0.78
CA ASN A 188 0.48 15.33 0.16
C ASN A 188 0.96 13.90 0.43
N VAL A 189 0.34 12.90 -0.19
CA VAL A 189 0.72 11.49 -0.05
C VAL A 189 2.09 11.19 -0.66
N ASP A 190 2.39 11.86 -1.78
CA ASP A 190 3.66 11.80 -2.50
C ASP A 190 4.85 12.18 -1.60
N LYS A 191 4.74 13.28 -0.85
CA LYS A 191 5.77 13.70 0.11
C LYS A 191 6.11 12.59 1.12
N ARG A 192 5.11 11.86 1.63
CA ARG A 192 5.32 10.76 2.59
C ARG A 192 5.95 9.55 1.93
N VAL A 193 5.52 9.25 0.71
CA VAL A 193 6.07 8.13 -0.07
C VAL A 193 7.51 8.43 -0.52
N ASP A 194 7.86 9.69 -0.81
CA ASP A 194 9.24 10.11 -1.11
C ASP A 194 10.18 9.89 0.08
N VAL A 195 9.72 10.12 1.32
CA VAL A 195 10.49 9.76 2.52
C VAL A 195 10.79 8.26 2.54
N ILE A 196 9.78 7.43 2.25
CA ILE A 196 9.99 5.97 2.19
C ILE A 196 10.92 5.58 1.03
N ALA A 197 10.80 6.23 -0.12
CA ALA A 197 11.70 5.98 -1.26
C ALA A 197 13.17 6.29 -0.89
N ALA A 198 13.42 7.38 -0.16
CA ALA A 198 14.73 7.68 0.38
C ALA A 198 15.22 6.61 1.36
N MET A 199 14.36 6.19 2.30
CA MET A 199 14.69 5.13 3.26
C MET A 199 15.01 3.80 2.57
N VAL A 200 14.20 3.38 1.60
CA VAL A 200 14.48 2.18 0.78
C VAL A 200 15.83 2.32 0.06
N SER A 201 16.10 3.48 -0.54
CA SER A 201 17.35 3.76 -1.24
C SER A 201 18.58 3.73 -0.33
N MET A 202 18.41 4.00 0.95
CA MET A 202 19.46 4.01 1.97
C MET A 202 19.52 2.69 2.78
N ASN A 203 18.71 1.68 2.43
CA ASN A 203 18.49 0.46 3.21
C ASN A 203 18.06 0.73 4.67
N GLY A 204 17.30 1.80 4.88
CA GLY A 204 16.83 2.21 6.19
C GLY A 204 15.83 1.23 6.80
N THR A 205 15.73 1.28 8.12
CA THR A 205 14.87 0.40 8.92
C THR A 205 13.68 1.17 9.51
N ILE A 206 12.70 0.44 10.03
CA ILE A 206 11.58 1.03 10.77
C ILE A 206 12.07 1.81 12.01
N ARG A 207 13.20 1.43 12.61
CA ARG A 207 13.80 2.15 13.74
C ARG A 207 14.35 3.51 13.30
N ASP A 208 15.01 3.56 12.14
CA ASP A 208 15.48 4.82 11.58
C ASP A 208 14.31 5.74 11.22
N LEU A 209 13.28 5.20 10.55
CA LEU A 209 12.07 5.93 10.17
C LEU A 209 11.30 6.47 11.39
N LYS A 210 11.24 5.71 12.48
CA LYS A 210 10.60 6.13 13.74
C LYS A 210 11.25 7.39 14.31
N ASN A 211 12.58 7.46 14.22
CA ASN A 211 13.39 8.53 14.80
C ASN A 211 13.69 9.68 13.81
N LEU A 212 13.18 9.56 12.58
CA LEU A 212 13.45 10.57 11.55
C LEU A 212 12.77 11.89 11.91
N GLU A 213 13.57 12.95 11.99
CA GLU A 213 13.08 14.32 12.16
C GLU A 213 12.57 14.85 10.81
N LEU A 214 11.31 15.26 10.78
CA LEU A 214 10.65 15.79 9.58
C LEU A 214 10.19 17.22 9.81
N CYS A 215 10.15 18.01 8.74
CA CYS A 215 9.60 19.36 8.78
C CYS A 215 8.15 19.33 9.24
N TYR A 216 7.84 20.13 10.27
CA TYR A 216 6.52 20.23 10.84
C TYR A 216 6.03 21.67 10.96
N SER A 217 4.79 21.85 10.60
CA SER A 217 3.90 22.96 11.00
C SER A 217 2.46 22.47 10.87
N PRO A 218 1.50 22.96 11.68
CA PRO A 218 0.11 22.50 11.67
C PRO A 218 -0.57 22.47 10.31
N VAL A 219 -0.19 23.37 9.41
CA VAL A 219 -0.75 23.45 8.04
C VAL A 219 -0.18 22.42 7.07
N PHE A 220 0.97 21.81 7.38
CA PHE A 220 1.66 20.85 6.50
C PHE A 220 1.61 19.40 6.98
N GLY A 221 1.41 19.17 8.28
CA GLY A 221 1.44 17.83 8.84
C GLY A 221 0.96 17.80 10.29
N THR A 222 1.21 16.68 10.93
CA THR A 222 1.05 16.50 12.38
C THR A 222 2.43 16.43 13.03
N ALA A 223 2.56 16.79 14.31
CA ALA A 223 3.84 16.77 15.04
C ALA A 223 4.50 15.36 15.03
N ARG A 224 3.69 14.32 14.98
CA ARG A 224 4.10 12.96 14.66
C ARG A 224 3.60 12.66 13.26
N ASP A 225 4.47 12.74 12.26
CA ASP A 225 4.07 12.52 10.88
C ASP A 225 3.55 11.10 10.64
N VAL A 226 2.79 10.91 9.57
CA VAL A 226 2.20 9.63 9.15
C VAL A 226 3.27 8.53 9.08
N VAL A 227 4.45 8.83 8.55
CA VAL A 227 5.53 7.85 8.40
C VAL A 227 6.14 7.45 9.74
N ASN A 228 6.29 8.40 10.68
CA ASN A 228 6.73 8.07 12.05
C ASN A 228 5.68 7.23 12.78
N GLN A 229 4.39 7.51 12.60
CA GLN A 229 3.31 6.72 13.19
C GLN A 229 3.33 5.29 12.65
N ALA A 230 3.46 5.11 11.34
CA ALA A 230 3.56 3.80 10.72
C ALA A 230 4.77 3.02 11.27
N ALA A 231 5.92 3.66 11.40
CA ALA A 231 7.13 3.05 11.96
C ALA A 231 6.96 2.62 13.44
N LEU A 232 6.29 3.42 14.27
CA LEU A 232 5.99 3.07 15.66
C LEU A 232 5.09 1.82 15.76
N VAL A 233 4.06 1.75 14.93
CA VAL A 233 3.17 0.58 14.87
C VAL A 233 3.94 -0.64 14.36
N ALA A 234 4.76 -0.48 13.31
CA ALA A 234 5.60 -1.55 12.77
C ALA A 234 6.60 -2.09 13.80
N GLU A 235 7.24 -1.22 14.58
CA GLU A 235 8.16 -1.62 15.65
C GLU A 235 7.43 -2.44 16.73
N ASN A 236 6.23 -2.04 17.11
CA ASN A 236 5.44 -2.78 18.10
C ASN A 236 5.08 -4.20 17.61
N ILE A 237 4.77 -4.35 16.33
CA ILE A 237 4.48 -5.65 15.70
C ILE A 237 5.77 -6.48 15.62
N LEU A 238 6.86 -5.91 15.14
CA LEU A 238 8.15 -6.59 14.99
C LEU A 238 8.64 -7.19 16.33
N TYR A 239 8.40 -6.49 17.42
CA TYR A 239 8.75 -6.97 18.77
C TYR A 239 7.65 -7.77 19.47
N GLY A 240 6.57 -8.12 18.78
CA GLY A 240 5.49 -8.93 19.33
C GLY A 240 4.72 -8.28 20.47
N ARG A 241 4.75 -6.93 20.58
CA ARG A 241 4.05 -6.20 21.66
C ARG A 241 2.54 -6.28 21.53
N PHE A 242 2.02 -6.47 20.33
CA PHE A 242 0.63 -6.81 20.07
C PHE A 242 0.47 -7.59 18.76
N ARG A 243 -0.68 -8.24 18.61
CA ARG A 243 -1.06 -8.96 17.38
C ARG A 243 -2.11 -8.18 16.61
N GLN A 244 -2.10 -8.31 15.29
CA GLN A 244 -3.13 -7.73 14.42
C GLN A 244 -3.57 -8.69 13.33
N VAL A 245 -4.77 -8.43 12.79
CA VAL A 245 -5.28 -9.02 11.55
C VAL A 245 -5.61 -7.92 10.54
N PRO A 246 -5.39 -8.15 9.24
CA PRO A 246 -5.75 -7.18 8.20
C PRO A 246 -7.25 -7.17 7.95
N VAL A 247 -7.77 -6.07 7.38
CA VAL A 247 -9.19 -5.95 7.00
C VAL A 247 -9.67 -7.06 6.06
N THR A 248 -8.78 -7.64 5.28
CA THR A 248 -9.08 -8.75 4.35
C THR A 248 -9.53 -10.04 5.03
N GLN A 249 -9.28 -10.20 6.33
CA GLN A 249 -9.70 -11.36 7.12
C GLN A 249 -10.99 -11.14 7.90
N VAL A 250 -11.49 -9.89 7.94
CA VAL A 250 -12.62 -9.55 8.83
C VAL A 250 -13.92 -10.23 8.41
N ARG A 251 -14.14 -10.42 7.10
CA ARG A 251 -15.32 -11.14 6.62
C ARG A 251 -15.41 -12.55 7.23
N SER A 252 -14.34 -13.32 7.14
CA SER A 252 -14.28 -14.67 7.74
C SER A 252 -14.54 -14.62 9.25
N LEU A 253 -13.98 -13.64 9.96
CA LEU A 253 -14.23 -13.48 11.39
C LEU A 253 -15.70 -13.24 11.72
N VAL A 254 -16.41 -12.43 10.90
CA VAL A 254 -17.86 -12.18 11.09
C VAL A 254 -18.67 -13.43 10.75
N GLU A 255 -18.35 -14.11 9.64
CA GLU A 255 -19.04 -15.33 9.20
C GLU A 255 -18.83 -16.50 10.19
N GLU A 256 -17.67 -16.59 10.82
CA GLU A 256 -17.32 -17.57 11.88
C GLU A 256 -17.83 -17.16 13.28
N GLN A 257 -18.54 -16.03 13.40
CA GLN A 257 -19.06 -15.50 14.66
C GLN A 257 -17.97 -15.29 15.72
N ALA A 258 -16.78 -14.84 15.30
CA ALA A 258 -15.69 -14.50 16.21
C ALA A 258 -16.12 -13.38 17.20
N PHE A 259 -15.53 -13.36 18.38
CA PHE A 259 -15.85 -12.31 19.36
C PHE A 259 -15.15 -11.01 18.97
N ILE A 260 -15.93 -10.07 18.45
CA ILE A 260 -15.44 -8.77 17.95
C ILE A 260 -15.97 -7.66 18.86
N VAL A 261 -15.08 -6.82 19.38
CA VAL A 261 -15.41 -5.65 20.21
C VAL A 261 -15.19 -4.37 19.40
N ASP A 262 -16.24 -3.58 19.27
CA ASP A 262 -16.18 -2.22 18.77
C ASP A 262 -16.00 -1.25 19.95
N VAL A 263 -14.82 -0.61 20.02
CA VAL A 263 -14.50 0.33 21.11
C VAL A 263 -14.83 1.79 20.78
N ARG A 264 -15.65 2.02 19.73
CA ARG A 264 -16.19 3.34 19.42
C ARG A 264 -17.28 3.73 20.39
N GLU A 265 -17.59 5.04 20.44
CA GLU A 265 -18.70 5.53 21.24
C GLU A 265 -20.05 5.01 20.66
N LYS A 266 -21.05 4.93 21.53
CA LYS A 266 -22.39 4.37 21.18
C LYS A 266 -22.99 5.00 19.94
N GLY A 267 -22.92 6.33 19.80
CA GLY A 267 -23.45 7.03 18.63
C GLY A 267 -22.73 6.67 17.31
N GLU A 268 -21.40 6.36 17.36
CA GLU A 268 -20.67 5.89 16.19
C GLU A 268 -21.09 4.45 15.81
N TYR A 269 -21.35 3.60 16.82
CA TYR A 269 -21.80 2.24 16.64
C TYR A 269 -23.20 2.17 16.03
N GLU A 270 -24.12 3.00 16.50
CA GLU A 270 -25.51 3.07 16.03
C GLU A 270 -25.62 3.48 14.56
N VAL A 271 -24.74 4.35 14.07
CA VAL A 271 -24.70 4.77 12.65
C VAL A 271 -24.30 3.61 11.73
N GLY A 272 -23.45 2.70 12.20
CA GLY A 272 -23.03 1.52 11.45
C GLY A 272 -21.93 0.76 12.18
N HIS A 273 -22.03 -0.58 12.19
CA HIS A 273 -21.09 -1.48 12.89
C HIS A 273 -20.97 -2.83 12.19
N LEU A 274 -20.01 -3.64 12.59
CA LEU A 274 -19.90 -5.03 12.15
C LEU A 274 -21.03 -5.87 12.73
N LYS A 275 -21.69 -6.65 11.90
CA LYS A 275 -22.74 -7.58 12.34
C LYS A 275 -22.17 -8.54 13.40
N GLY A 276 -22.88 -8.68 14.52
CA GLY A 276 -22.46 -9.54 15.62
C GLY A 276 -21.36 -8.98 16.53
N SER A 277 -20.85 -7.77 16.27
CA SER A 277 -19.89 -7.14 17.19
C SER A 277 -20.58 -6.62 18.46
N VAL A 278 -19.82 -6.62 19.58
CA VAL A 278 -20.25 -6.07 20.87
C VAL A 278 -19.68 -4.67 21.02
N ASN A 279 -20.50 -3.68 21.36
CA ASN A 279 -20.04 -2.34 21.62
C ASN A 279 -19.63 -2.17 23.09
N ILE A 280 -18.34 -1.96 23.31
CA ILE A 280 -17.76 -1.60 24.62
C ILE A 280 -16.90 -0.35 24.38
N PRO A 281 -17.45 0.86 24.51
CA PRO A 281 -16.71 2.10 24.31
C PRO A 281 -15.40 2.14 25.09
N LEU A 282 -14.35 2.72 24.50
CA LEU A 282 -13.04 2.83 25.19
C LEU A 282 -13.17 3.56 26.53
N SER A 283 -14.10 4.51 26.65
CA SER A 283 -14.45 5.23 27.87
C SER A 283 -15.00 4.31 28.98
N GLU A 284 -15.74 3.25 28.61
CA GLU A 284 -16.36 2.29 29.54
C GLU A 284 -15.53 0.99 29.71
N LEU A 285 -14.51 0.77 28.88
CA LEU A 285 -13.80 -0.51 28.76
C LEU A 285 -13.27 -1.05 30.11
N ARG A 286 -12.73 -0.15 30.96
CA ARG A 286 -12.12 -0.57 32.23
C ARG A 286 -13.12 -1.09 33.24
N GLU A 287 -14.38 -0.67 33.12
CA GLU A 287 -15.48 -1.08 34.01
C GLU A 287 -16.21 -2.32 33.48
N ARG A 288 -16.07 -2.59 32.17
CA ARG A 288 -16.78 -3.65 31.47
C ARG A 288 -15.87 -4.79 30.98
N THR A 289 -14.70 -4.94 31.56
CA THR A 289 -13.75 -6.01 31.18
C THR A 289 -14.32 -7.41 31.39
N ASP A 290 -15.22 -7.61 32.33
CA ASP A 290 -15.82 -8.92 32.63
C ASP A 290 -16.73 -9.43 31.49
N GLU A 291 -17.14 -8.57 30.58
CA GLU A 291 -17.88 -8.93 29.37
C GLU A 291 -16.97 -9.52 28.27
N ILE A 292 -15.64 -9.42 28.43
CA ILE A 292 -14.65 -9.82 27.43
C ILE A 292 -14.08 -11.20 27.79
N PRO A 293 -14.24 -12.23 26.94
CA PRO A 293 -13.76 -13.58 27.23
C PRO A 293 -12.21 -13.65 27.25
N LYS A 294 -11.67 -14.54 28.10
CA LYS A 294 -10.23 -14.84 28.16
C LYS A 294 -9.85 -16.17 27.52
N ASP A 295 -10.83 -17.00 27.22
CA ASP A 295 -10.69 -18.38 26.75
C ASP A 295 -10.66 -18.54 25.21
N ARG A 296 -10.93 -17.45 24.49
CA ARG A 296 -10.97 -17.45 23.03
C ARG A 296 -10.43 -16.12 22.45
N PRO A 297 -10.03 -16.07 21.17
CA PRO A 297 -9.56 -14.84 20.55
C PRO A 297 -10.60 -13.71 20.58
N VAL A 298 -10.17 -12.51 20.89
CA VAL A 298 -10.97 -11.28 20.93
C VAL A 298 -10.39 -10.28 19.95
N TYR A 299 -11.20 -9.85 18.98
CA TYR A 299 -10.78 -8.92 17.96
C TYR A 299 -11.30 -7.52 18.27
N LEU A 300 -10.41 -6.55 18.31
CA LEU A 300 -10.73 -5.17 18.68
C LEU A 300 -10.66 -4.26 17.46
N HIS A 301 -11.67 -3.44 17.26
CA HIS A 301 -11.59 -2.36 16.30
C HIS A 301 -12.18 -1.06 16.85
N CYS A 302 -11.80 0.04 16.22
CA CYS A 302 -12.43 1.34 16.42
C CYS A 302 -12.73 1.96 15.04
N ARG A 303 -12.53 3.25 14.86
CA ARG A 303 -12.65 3.87 13.55
C ARG A 303 -11.41 3.68 12.66
N SER A 304 -10.18 3.90 13.19
CA SER A 304 -8.91 3.94 12.44
C SER A 304 -7.73 3.30 13.18
N SER A 305 -7.99 2.34 14.09
CA SER A 305 -7.07 1.50 14.87
C SER A 305 -6.39 2.16 16.07
N GLN A 306 -6.44 3.47 16.28
CA GLN A 306 -5.78 4.10 17.42
C GLN A 306 -6.44 3.77 18.76
N ARG A 307 -7.77 3.95 18.86
CA ARG A 307 -8.52 3.63 20.09
C ARG A 307 -8.49 2.14 20.42
N SER A 308 -8.60 1.28 19.39
CA SER A 308 -8.54 -0.18 19.58
C SER A 308 -7.15 -0.66 20.02
N TYR A 309 -6.07 -0.01 19.54
CA TYR A 309 -4.73 -0.24 20.07
C TYR A 309 -4.64 0.13 21.57
N ASN A 310 -5.17 1.30 21.95
CA ASN A 310 -5.19 1.72 23.37
C ASN A 310 -6.01 0.75 24.23
N ALA A 311 -7.16 0.28 23.72
CA ALA A 311 -7.99 -0.74 24.38
C ALA A 311 -7.23 -2.04 24.58
N LEU A 312 -6.54 -2.51 23.51
CA LEU A 312 -5.73 -3.73 23.54
C LEU A 312 -4.64 -3.65 24.62
N MET A 313 -3.89 -2.55 24.65
CA MET A 313 -2.84 -2.34 25.64
C MET A 313 -3.40 -2.29 27.09
N ALA A 314 -4.58 -1.68 27.27
CA ALA A 314 -5.25 -1.66 28.56
C ALA A 314 -5.70 -3.06 29.02
N LEU A 315 -6.19 -3.90 28.10
CA LEU A 315 -6.56 -5.29 28.36
C LEU A 315 -5.33 -6.16 28.64
N GLN A 316 -4.25 -6.02 27.87
CA GLN A 316 -2.99 -6.73 28.16
C GLN A 316 -2.45 -6.38 29.57
N GLY A 317 -2.51 -5.12 29.98
CA GLY A 317 -2.17 -4.70 31.32
C GLY A 317 -3.04 -5.33 32.44
N ARG A 318 -4.19 -5.95 32.07
CA ARG A 318 -5.09 -6.70 32.94
C ARG A 318 -5.01 -8.23 32.75
N GLY A 319 -3.97 -8.70 32.04
CA GLY A 319 -3.70 -10.11 31.83
C GLY A 319 -4.50 -10.77 30.70
N TYR A 320 -5.00 -10.00 29.71
CA TYR A 320 -5.59 -10.56 28.49
C TYR A 320 -4.48 -10.83 27.47
N GLU A 321 -4.23 -12.08 27.14
CA GLU A 321 -3.23 -12.50 26.13
C GLU A 321 -3.86 -12.83 24.77
N ASN A 322 -5.18 -12.91 24.71
CA ASN A 322 -5.98 -13.36 23.58
C ASN A 322 -6.52 -12.21 22.70
N VAL A 323 -6.09 -10.98 22.94
CA VAL A 323 -6.58 -9.78 22.23
C VAL A 323 -5.79 -9.51 20.95
N VAL A 324 -6.49 -9.14 19.89
CA VAL A 324 -5.96 -8.90 18.53
C VAL A 324 -6.56 -7.62 17.95
N ASN A 325 -5.75 -6.74 17.40
CA ASN A 325 -6.23 -5.52 16.78
C ASN A 325 -6.62 -5.78 15.30
N ILE A 326 -7.73 -5.19 14.83
CA ILE A 326 -8.07 -5.17 13.41
C ILE A 326 -7.42 -3.94 12.79
N SER A 327 -6.40 -4.15 11.95
CA SER A 327 -5.66 -3.11 11.25
C SER A 327 -6.55 -2.38 10.24
N GLY A 328 -6.56 -1.03 10.26
CA GLY A 328 -7.46 -0.22 9.43
C GLY A 328 -8.86 -0.03 10.02
N SER A 329 -9.27 -0.87 10.99
CA SER A 329 -10.52 -0.75 11.73
C SER A 329 -11.76 -0.51 10.85
N PHE A 330 -12.82 0.09 11.38
CA PHE A 330 -14.11 0.19 10.71
C PHE A 330 -14.05 0.96 9.37
N LEU A 331 -13.28 2.03 9.29
CA LEU A 331 -13.11 2.77 8.04
C LEU A 331 -12.43 1.92 6.96
N GLY A 332 -11.36 1.22 7.32
CA GLY A 332 -10.67 0.31 6.40
C GLY A 332 -11.56 -0.86 5.97
N ILE A 333 -12.36 -1.41 6.88
CA ILE A 333 -13.34 -2.47 6.59
C ILE A 333 -14.40 -1.96 5.61
N CYS A 334 -15.01 -0.80 5.87
CA CYS A 334 -16.02 -0.22 4.98
C CYS A 334 -15.46 0.01 3.56
N LEU A 335 -14.25 0.56 3.44
CA LEU A 335 -13.61 0.79 2.15
C LEU A 335 -13.30 -0.50 1.40
N TYR A 336 -12.82 -1.54 2.10
CA TYR A 336 -12.50 -2.83 1.50
C TYR A 336 -13.74 -3.59 1.08
N GLU A 337 -14.73 -3.71 1.97
CA GLU A 337 -15.93 -4.52 1.73
C GLU A 337 -16.90 -3.89 0.74
N TYR A 338 -17.10 -2.57 0.78
CA TYR A 338 -18.07 -1.88 -0.08
C TYR A 338 -17.86 -2.20 -1.57
N TYR A 339 -16.64 -2.05 -2.06
CA TYR A 339 -16.35 -2.29 -3.48
C TYR A 339 -16.47 -3.77 -3.85
N ASN A 340 -16.03 -4.66 -2.97
CA ASN A 340 -16.14 -6.10 -3.19
C ASN A 340 -17.60 -6.56 -3.15
N ASP A 341 -18.39 -6.03 -2.23
CA ASP A 341 -19.82 -6.37 -2.11
C ASP A 341 -20.61 -5.88 -3.32
N VAL A 342 -20.35 -4.66 -3.79
CA VAL A 342 -20.96 -4.11 -5.01
C VAL A 342 -20.54 -4.89 -6.26
N ALA A 343 -19.25 -5.24 -6.39
CA ALA A 343 -18.73 -5.92 -7.57
C ALA A 343 -19.21 -7.38 -7.67
N MET A 344 -19.29 -8.07 -6.53
CA MET A 344 -19.59 -9.50 -6.46
C MET A 344 -21.05 -9.80 -6.05
N GLY A 345 -21.85 -8.78 -5.72
CA GLY A 345 -23.23 -8.96 -5.24
C GLY A 345 -23.29 -9.69 -3.89
N ARG A 346 -22.26 -9.49 -3.02
CA ARG A 346 -22.19 -10.18 -1.71
C ARG A 346 -23.07 -9.48 -0.68
N GLU A 347 -23.55 -10.22 0.30
CA GLU A 347 -24.19 -9.64 1.47
C GLU A 347 -23.17 -8.86 2.31
N LYS A 348 -23.54 -7.64 2.75
CA LYS A 348 -22.68 -6.80 3.58
C LYS A 348 -22.53 -7.39 4.99
N ILE A 349 -21.30 -7.36 5.51
CA ILE A 349 -20.98 -7.78 6.89
C ILE A 349 -21.12 -6.64 7.90
N VAL A 350 -21.41 -5.44 7.44
CA VAL A 350 -21.74 -4.27 8.27
C VAL A 350 -23.22 -3.99 8.24
N THR A 351 -23.76 -3.38 9.28
CA THR A 351 -25.15 -2.92 9.29
C THR A 351 -25.34 -1.76 8.32
N GLU A 352 -24.40 -0.80 8.32
CA GLU A 352 -24.34 0.29 7.36
C GLU A 352 -22.88 0.69 7.11
N TYR A 353 -22.55 1.10 5.85
CA TYR A 353 -21.22 1.64 5.53
C TYR A 353 -21.11 3.10 6.01
N ASN A 354 -19.98 3.44 6.60
CA ASN A 354 -19.68 4.80 7.02
C ASN A 354 -18.25 5.18 6.61
N PHE A 355 -18.13 6.12 5.69
CA PHE A 355 -16.88 6.64 5.14
C PHE A 355 -16.49 8.00 5.74
N ALA A 356 -17.35 8.60 6.57
CA ALA A 356 -17.14 9.92 7.16
C ALA A 356 -16.13 9.89 8.31
#